data_8ec4aa7315766e7fad16c367857cc5c1
#
_entry.id   8ec4aa7315766e7fad16c367857cc5c1
#
_cell.length_a   1.000
_cell.length_b   1.000
_cell.length_c   1.000
_cell.angle_alpha   90.00
_cell.angle_beta   90.00
_cell.angle_gamma   90.00
#
_symmetry.space_group_name_H-M   'P 1'
#
loop_
_entity.id
_entity.type
_entity.pdbx_description
1 polymer ?
#
loop_
_entity_poly.entity_id
_entity_poly.type
_entity_poly.pdbx_seq_one_letter_code
_entity_poly.pdbx_strand_id
1 'polypeptide(L)'
;MENPRVPVRFYMIVNRDTAMLAVQDPQGNVCKTIGPRPEPAVRRGLTVEELTARLSKTGGTAYTCVQVKAAVEPDLSLPAAAINAMRREVLDQLTALRGRREEAPLGKYTKPMLDPGQKEPPGLTVQVTATEQVTDKLLKLKPLFLYVPLFLLIRDREFYTRVVRR
;
A
#
# COMPACT_ATOMS: atom_id res chain seq x y z
N MET A 1 9.75 9.21 11.65
CA MET A 1 9.49 8.44 10.42
C MET A 1 8.34 9.12 9.70
N GLU A 2 8.53 9.66 8.51
CA GLU A 2 7.42 10.15 7.69
C GLU A 2 6.65 8.94 7.15
N ASN A 3 5.35 8.90 7.45
CA ASN A 3 4.48 7.90 6.82
C ASN A 3 4.39 8.21 5.33
N PRO A 4 4.76 7.27 4.44
CA PRO A 4 4.65 7.47 3.00
C PRO A 4 3.21 7.76 2.62
N ARG A 5 2.96 8.92 1.97
CA ARG A 5 1.64 9.29 1.48
C ARG A 5 1.47 8.85 0.04
N VAL A 6 0.27 8.44 -0.31
CA VAL A 6 -0.07 8.03 -1.68
C VAL A 6 -0.27 9.27 -2.55
N PRO A 7 0.48 9.42 -3.66
CA PRO A 7 0.29 10.53 -4.58
C PRO A 7 -1.05 10.39 -5.33
N VAL A 8 -1.81 11.48 -5.43
CA VAL A 8 -3.09 11.48 -6.14
C VAL A 8 -3.21 12.66 -7.10
N ARG A 9 -4.01 12.50 -8.14
CA ARG A 9 -4.36 13.53 -9.10
C ARG A 9 -5.85 13.82 -8.99
N PHE A 10 -6.19 15.11 -8.99
CA PHE A 10 -7.57 15.56 -9.00
C PHE A 10 -7.95 16.09 -10.39
N TYR A 11 -9.19 15.80 -10.77
CA TYR A 11 -9.82 16.27 -12.00
C TYR A 11 -11.15 16.91 -11.61
N MET A 12 -11.34 18.18 -11.92
CA MET A 12 -12.58 18.87 -11.58
C MET A 12 -13.18 19.55 -12.79
N ILE A 13 -14.48 19.39 -12.96
CA ILE A 13 -15.29 20.06 -14.00
C ILE A 13 -16.39 20.84 -13.30
N VAL A 14 -16.49 22.13 -13.62
CA VAL A 14 -17.53 23.02 -13.12
C VAL A 14 -18.18 23.69 -14.32
N ASN A 15 -19.42 23.37 -14.58
CA ASN A 15 -20.26 23.99 -15.59
C ASN A 15 -21.62 24.40 -14.98
N ARG A 16 -22.51 25.00 -15.77
CA ARG A 16 -23.84 25.50 -15.28
C ARG A 16 -24.74 24.44 -14.68
N ASP A 17 -24.53 23.19 -15.02
CA ASP A 17 -25.39 22.09 -14.62
C ASP A 17 -24.79 21.23 -13.51
N THR A 18 -23.47 21.15 -13.44
CA THR A 18 -22.81 20.23 -12.51
C THR A 18 -21.44 20.71 -12.06
N ALA A 19 -21.08 20.35 -10.83
CA ALA A 19 -19.72 20.36 -10.34
C ALA A 19 -19.31 18.89 -10.04
N MET A 20 -18.37 18.36 -10.80
CA MET A 20 -17.88 17.00 -10.64
C MET A 20 -16.40 17.02 -10.27
N LEU A 21 -16.05 16.24 -9.23
CA LEU A 21 -14.69 16.01 -8.80
C LEU A 21 -14.35 14.53 -8.91
N ALA A 22 -13.23 14.22 -9.53
CA ALA A 22 -12.65 12.89 -9.54
C ALA A 22 -11.23 12.90 -8.95
N VAL A 23 -10.83 11.80 -8.35
CA VAL A 23 -9.48 11.54 -7.86
C VAL A 23 -8.96 10.24 -8.45
N GLN A 24 -7.68 10.22 -8.79
CA GLN A 24 -6.99 9.03 -9.31
C GLN A 24 -5.70 8.81 -8.55
N ASP A 25 -5.44 7.55 -8.19
CA ASP A 25 -4.18 7.10 -7.61
C ASP A 25 -3.23 6.48 -8.67
N PRO A 26 -1.97 6.17 -8.32
CA PRO A 26 -1.02 5.55 -9.24
C PRO A 26 -1.38 4.12 -9.69
N GLN A 27 -2.26 3.46 -8.95
CA GLN A 27 -2.72 2.10 -9.27
C GLN A 27 -3.89 2.10 -10.28
N GLY A 28 -4.36 3.30 -10.67
CA GLY A 28 -5.46 3.45 -11.60
C GLY A 28 -6.84 3.45 -10.93
N ASN A 29 -6.92 3.41 -9.60
CA ASN A 29 -8.20 3.56 -8.92
C ASN A 29 -8.74 4.97 -9.12
N VAL A 30 -10.01 5.07 -9.50
CA VAL A 30 -10.70 6.34 -9.74
C VAL A 30 -11.97 6.38 -8.90
N CYS A 31 -12.12 7.46 -8.12
CA CYS A 31 -13.35 7.77 -7.41
C CYS A 31 -13.85 9.14 -7.86
N LYS A 32 -15.19 9.33 -7.88
CA LYS A 32 -15.81 10.57 -8.32
C LYS A 32 -17.01 10.91 -7.45
N THR A 33 -17.24 12.22 -7.28
CA THR A 33 -18.45 12.76 -6.64
C THR A 33 -19.00 13.93 -7.43
N ILE A 34 -20.28 14.19 -7.23
CA ILE A 34 -21.00 15.33 -7.80
C ILE A 34 -21.37 16.26 -6.64
N GLY A 35 -20.95 17.50 -6.75
CA GLY A 35 -21.29 18.56 -5.79
C GLY A 35 -22.61 19.23 -6.08
N PRO A 36 -22.94 20.28 -5.32
CA PRO A 36 -24.11 21.11 -5.59
C PRO A 36 -23.97 21.78 -6.95
N ARG A 37 -25.13 22.14 -7.51
CA ARG A 37 -25.20 22.92 -8.76
C ARG A 37 -24.50 24.26 -8.57
N PRO A 38 -23.54 24.62 -9.48
CA PRO A 38 -22.92 25.92 -9.42
C PRO A 38 -23.91 27.04 -9.69
N GLU A 39 -23.69 28.18 -9.05
CA GLU A 39 -24.50 29.36 -9.18
C GLU A 39 -23.77 30.44 -9.99
N PRO A 40 -24.49 31.37 -10.66
CA PRO A 40 -23.85 32.52 -11.27
C PRO A 40 -23.07 33.34 -10.22
N ALA A 41 -21.88 33.76 -10.56
CA ALA A 41 -21.04 34.53 -9.65
C ALA A 41 -21.55 35.97 -9.52
N VAL A 42 -21.77 36.43 -8.29
CA VAL A 42 -22.22 37.79 -8.03
C VAL A 42 -21.14 38.84 -8.19
N ARG A 43 -19.86 38.47 -7.87
CA ARG A 43 -18.74 39.40 -7.94
C ARG A 43 -17.59 38.84 -8.76
N ARG A 44 -17.07 37.68 -8.35
CA ARG A 44 -15.91 37.04 -9.00
C ARG A 44 -16.21 35.57 -9.18
N GLY A 45 -16.04 35.09 -10.41
CA GLY A 45 -16.15 33.69 -10.73
C GLY A 45 -15.06 32.84 -10.09
N LEU A 46 -15.35 31.58 -9.91
CA LEU A 46 -14.40 30.56 -9.44
C LEU A 46 -13.26 30.39 -10.43
N THR A 47 -12.02 30.40 -9.96
CA THR A 47 -10.84 30.24 -10.82
C THR A 47 -10.19 28.88 -10.63
N VAL A 48 -9.41 28.46 -11.64
CA VAL A 48 -8.62 27.22 -11.58
C VAL A 48 -7.58 27.26 -10.46
N GLU A 49 -7.00 28.45 -10.21
CA GLU A 49 -6.03 28.65 -9.13
C GLU A 49 -6.64 28.46 -7.76
N GLU A 50 -7.85 28.99 -7.54
CA GLU A 50 -8.58 28.79 -6.29
C GLU A 50 -8.93 27.33 -6.06
N LEU A 51 -9.41 26.62 -7.09
CA LEU A 51 -9.66 25.18 -7.02
C LEU A 51 -8.37 24.41 -6.70
N THR A 52 -7.29 24.73 -7.39
CA THR A 52 -5.99 24.08 -7.16
C THR A 52 -5.52 24.29 -5.72
N ALA A 53 -5.60 25.51 -5.22
CA ALA A 53 -5.20 25.82 -3.86
C ALA A 53 -6.03 25.10 -2.79
N ARG A 54 -7.32 24.85 -3.06
CA ARG A 54 -8.22 24.14 -2.13
C ARG A 54 -8.06 22.63 -2.22
N LEU A 55 -7.97 22.07 -3.43
CA LEU A 55 -7.86 20.64 -3.65
C LEU A 55 -6.48 20.08 -3.23
N SER A 56 -5.43 20.91 -3.33
CA SER A 56 -4.08 20.52 -2.88
C SER A 56 -3.94 20.36 -1.36
N LYS A 57 -4.93 20.85 -0.58
CA LYS A 57 -4.91 20.72 0.88
C LYS A 57 -5.32 19.33 1.35
N THR A 58 -4.43 18.36 1.17
CA THR A 58 -4.64 16.96 1.59
C THR A 58 -4.08 16.64 2.98
N GLY A 59 -3.72 17.65 3.76
CA GLY A 59 -3.22 17.49 5.13
C GLY A 59 -4.17 16.66 6.00
N GLY A 60 -3.62 15.83 6.89
CA GLY A 60 -4.42 14.95 7.75
C GLY A 60 -4.97 13.70 7.06
N THR A 61 -4.64 13.46 5.79
CA THR A 61 -5.03 12.26 5.03
C THR A 61 -3.79 11.41 4.66
N ALA A 62 -4.02 10.18 4.23
CA ALA A 62 -2.98 9.30 3.70
C ALA A 62 -2.51 9.69 2.29
N TYR A 63 -2.95 10.83 1.75
CA TYR A 63 -2.73 11.21 0.37
C TYR A 63 -1.91 12.50 0.23
N THR A 64 -1.21 12.64 -0.90
CA THR A 64 -0.53 13.87 -1.32
C THR A 64 -1.00 14.24 -2.72
N CYS A 65 -1.54 15.44 -2.89
CA CYS A 65 -1.91 15.95 -4.20
C CYS A 65 -0.66 16.27 -5.02
N VAL A 66 -0.49 15.62 -6.17
CA VAL A 66 0.62 15.89 -7.11
C VAL A 66 0.18 16.71 -8.32
N GLN A 67 -1.11 16.70 -8.64
CA GLN A 67 -1.64 17.44 -9.79
C GLN A 67 -3.13 17.73 -9.60
N VAL A 68 -3.55 18.92 -10.02
CA VAL A 68 -4.96 19.28 -10.20
C VAL A 68 -5.16 19.70 -11.65
N LYS A 69 -6.12 19.08 -12.32
CA LYS A 69 -6.62 19.53 -13.62
C LYS A 69 -8.05 19.99 -13.43
N ALA A 70 -8.35 21.24 -13.75
CA ALA A 70 -9.70 21.79 -13.61
C ALA A 70 -10.13 22.46 -14.90
N ALA A 71 -11.39 22.25 -15.27
CA ALA A 71 -12.10 22.99 -16.30
C ALA A 71 -13.26 23.70 -15.62
N VAL A 72 -13.28 25.03 -15.69
CA VAL A 72 -14.27 25.88 -15.04
C VAL A 72 -14.89 26.77 -16.10
N GLU A 73 -16.22 26.71 -16.25
CA GLU A 73 -16.97 27.64 -17.09
C GLU A 73 -16.96 29.04 -16.45
N PRO A 74 -16.77 30.11 -17.23
CA PRO A 74 -16.72 31.47 -16.69
C PRO A 74 -17.98 31.86 -15.90
N ASP A 75 -17.78 32.82 -14.99
CA ASP A 75 -18.85 33.46 -14.22
C ASP A 75 -19.70 32.51 -13.36
N LEU A 76 -19.15 31.39 -12.96
CA LEU A 76 -19.73 30.48 -12.00
C LEU A 76 -19.09 30.58 -10.62
N SER A 77 -19.85 30.29 -9.60
CA SER A 77 -19.46 30.26 -8.20
C SER A 77 -19.80 28.90 -7.58
N LEU A 78 -18.93 28.42 -6.72
CA LEU A 78 -19.16 27.23 -5.90
C LEU A 78 -18.66 27.51 -4.47
N PRO A 79 -19.49 27.24 -3.44
CA PRO A 79 -19.08 27.48 -2.06
C PRO A 79 -17.81 26.70 -1.71
N ALA A 80 -16.89 27.36 -1.01
CA ALA A 80 -15.63 26.73 -0.55
C ALA A 80 -15.88 25.49 0.31
N ALA A 81 -16.96 25.50 1.10
CA ALA A 81 -17.37 24.34 1.89
C ALA A 81 -17.73 23.14 1.02
N ALA A 82 -18.42 23.38 -0.11
CA ALA A 82 -18.79 22.33 -1.07
C ALA A 82 -17.56 21.69 -1.70
N ILE A 83 -16.58 22.48 -2.15
CA ILE A 83 -15.32 21.99 -2.71
C ILE A 83 -14.58 21.12 -1.68
N ASN A 84 -14.52 21.57 -0.42
CA ASN A 84 -13.87 20.83 0.65
C ASN A 84 -14.62 19.53 0.99
N ALA A 85 -15.94 19.55 0.97
CA ALA A 85 -16.77 18.35 1.18
C ALA A 85 -16.53 17.32 0.06
N MET A 86 -16.59 17.74 -1.19
CA MET A 86 -16.29 16.88 -2.35
C MET A 86 -14.90 16.26 -2.28
N ARG A 87 -13.88 17.05 -1.90
CA ARG A 87 -12.53 16.55 -1.72
C ARG A 87 -12.44 15.45 -0.66
N ARG A 88 -13.08 15.65 0.50
CA ARG A 88 -13.11 14.65 1.58
C ARG A 88 -13.81 13.38 1.09
N GLU A 89 -14.95 13.53 0.49
CA GLU A 89 -15.76 12.42 0.00
C GLU A 89 -15.01 11.54 -1.00
N VAL A 90 -14.36 12.11 -2.02
CA VAL A 90 -13.62 11.30 -3.00
C VAL A 90 -12.40 10.62 -2.39
N LEU A 91 -11.74 11.24 -1.39
CA LEU A 91 -10.61 10.62 -0.69
C LEU A 91 -11.07 9.49 0.25
N ASP A 92 -12.23 9.63 0.89
CA ASP A 92 -12.85 8.58 1.72
C ASP A 92 -13.27 7.39 0.84
N GLN A 93 -13.90 7.66 -0.31
CA GLN A 93 -14.22 6.62 -1.30
C GLN A 93 -12.96 5.90 -1.81
N LEU A 94 -11.88 6.64 -2.10
CA LEU A 94 -10.61 6.06 -2.54
C LEU A 94 -10.00 5.21 -1.43
N THR A 95 -10.09 5.63 -0.18
CA THR A 95 -9.62 4.86 0.98
C THR A 95 -10.38 3.54 1.11
N ALA A 96 -11.71 3.61 1.00
CA ALA A 96 -12.55 2.42 1.03
C ALA A 96 -12.25 1.46 -0.14
N LEU A 97 -12.05 2.00 -1.36
CA LEU A 97 -11.71 1.21 -2.53
C LEU A 97 -10.36 0.51 -2.38
N ARG A 98 -9.34 1.23 -1.91
CA ARG A 98 -8.00 0.68 -1.67
C ARG A 98 -7.95 -0.33 -0.52
N GLY A 99 -8.86 -0.18 0.46
CA GLY A 99 -9.00 -1.12 1.58
C GLY A 99 -9.77 -2.40 1.23
N ARG A 100 -10.41 -2.46 0.06
CA ARG A 100 -11.08 -3.69 -0.39
C ARG A 100 -10.04 -4.77 -0.63
N ARG A 101 -10.14 -5.82 0.15
CA ARG A 101 -9.41 -7.05 -0.11
C ARG A 101 -10.20 -7.81 -1.18
N GLU A 102 -9.57 -8.08 -2.33
CA GLU A 102 -10.13 -9.03 -3.27
C GLU A 102 -10.26 -10.37 -2.55
N GLU A 103 -11.46 -10.91 -2.54
CA GLU A 103 -11.66 -12.27 -2.05
C GLU A 103 -10.88 -13.19 -2.99
N ALA A 104 -9.80 -13.76 -2.47
CA ALA A 104 -9.08 -14.77 -3.21
C ALA A 104 -10.05 -15.91 -3.52
N PRO A 105 -10.16 -16.35 -4.79
CA PRO A 105 -11.02 -17.47 -5.12
C PRO A 105 -10.59 -18.63 -4.25
N LEU A 106 -11.54 -19.18 -3.47
CA LEU A 106 -11.32 -20.38 -2.69
C LEU A 106 -11.01 -21.52 -3.68
N GLY A 107 -9.73 -21.79 -3.86
CA GLY A 107 -9.30 -22.96 -4.60
C GLY A 107 -9.84 -24.22 -3.89
N LYS A 108 -10.23 -25.23 -4.66
CA LYS A 108 -10.54 -26.51 -4.08
C LYS A 108 -9.26 -27.06 -3.44
N TYR A 109 -9.21 -27.03 -2.10
CA TYR A 109 -8.13 -27.67 -1.37
C TYR A 109 -8.26 -29.19 -1.58
N THR A 110 -7.41 -29.72 -2.42
CA THR A 110 -7.23 -31.18 -2.50
C THR A 110 -6.17 -31.51 -1.44
N LYS A 111 -6.60 -32.14 -0.34
CA LYS A 111 -5.65 -32.64 0.65
C LYS A 111 -4.65 -33.54 -0.10
N PRO A 112 -3.35 -33.19 -0.10
CA PRO A 112 -2.37 -34.10 -0.68
C PRO A 112 -2.50 -35.44 0.04
N MET A 113 -2.73 -36.53 -0.71
CA MET A 113 -2.57 -37.86 -0.16
C MET A 113 -1.08 -37.93 0.19
N LEU A 114 -0.80 -37.75 1.47
CA LEU A 114 0.51 -38.08 1.99
C LEU A 114 0.62 -39.60 1.80
N ASP A 115 1.46 -40.00 0.85
CA ASP A 115 1.88 -41.37 0.73
C ASP A 115 2.40 -41.81 2.12
N PRO A 116 1.80 -42.80 2.79
CA PRO A 116 2.35 -43.32 4.03
C PRO A 116 3.69 -44.04 3.81
N GLY A 117 4.27 -43.87 2.59
CA GLY A 117 5.51 -44.44 2.16
C GLY A 117 6.65 -44.01 3.06
N GLN A 118 7.40 -44.98 3.48
CA GLN A 118 8.65 -45.02 4.17
C GLN A 118 8.74 -43.98 5.29
N LYS A 119 8.40 -44.39 6.50
CA LYS A 119 8.79 -43.65 7.72
C LYS A 119 10.30 -43.58 7.75
N GLU A 120 10.84 -42.47 7.27
CA GLU A 120 12.26 -42.18 7.52
C GLU A 120 12.50 -42.21 9.02
N PRO A 121 13.62 -42.77 9.46
CA PRO A 121 13.97 -42.78 10.88
C PRO A 121 14.01 -41.32 11.38
N PRO A 122 13.57 -41.07 12.62
CA PRO A 122 13.59 -39.73 13.17
C PRO A 122 14.98 -39.13 13.10
N GLY A 123 15.12 -38.01 12.43
CA GLY A 123 16.39 -37.28 12.27
C GLY A 123 16.51 -36.16 13.30
N LEU A 124 17.70 -35.95 13.82
CA LEU A 124 17.99 -34.84 14.72
C LEU A 124 18.06 -33.53 13.91
N THR A 125 17.24 -32.54 14.27
CA THR A 125 17.32 -31.18 13.77
C THR A 125 17.74 -30.24 14.89
N VAL A 126 18.75 -29.42 14.65
CA VAL A 126 19.30 -28.50 15.63
C VAL A 126 19.27 -27.07 15.14
N GLN A 127 18.83 -26.13 15.97
CA GLN A 127 18.93 -24.71 15.74
C GLN A 127 19.94 -24.10 16.70
N VAL A 128 20.86 -23.29 16.20
CA VAL A 128 21.84 -22.56 16.98
C VAL A 128 21.66 -21.05 16.80
N THR A 129 22.02 -20.28 17.80
CA THR A 129 21.94 -18.81 17.80
C THR A 129 23.30 -18.14 17.96
N ALA A 130 24.33 -18.92 18.32
CA ALA A 130 25.72 -18.46 18.50
C ALA A 130 26.70 -19.51 17.99
N THR A 131 27.89 -19.06 17.56
CA THR A 131 28.96 -19.94 16.99
C THR A 131 29.46 -20.97 17.97
N GLU A 132 29.54 -20.64 19.26
CA GLU A 132 30.03 -21.48 20.34
C GLU A 132 29.17 -22.73 20.59
N GLN A 133 27.89 -22.66 20.19
CA GLN A 133 26.95 -23.78 20.30
C GLN A 133 27.27 -24.91 19.29
N VAL A 134 27.99 -24.61 18.21
CA VAL A 134 28.40 -25.60 17.21
C VAL A 134 29.69 -26.28 17.67
N THR A 135 29.56 -27.21 18.56
CA THR A 135 30.71 -28.01 19.09
C THR A 135 31.00 -29.20 18.18
N ASP A 136 32.22 -29.76 18.31
CA ASP A 136 32.57 -31.01 17.61
C ASP A 136 31.70 -32.19 18.05
N LYS A 137 31.22 -32.17 19.29
CA LYS A 137 30.26 -33.16 19.78
C LYS A 137 28.94 -33.09 19.02
N LEU A 138 28.43 -31.88 18.80
CA LEU A 138 27.20 -31.68 18.02
C LEU A 138 27.38 -32.16 16.57
N LEU A 139 28.50 -31.82 15.94
CA LEU A 139 28.78 -32.22 14.56
C LEU A 139 28.96 -33.75 14.41
N LYS A 140 29.49 -34.42 15.43
CA LYS A 140 29.61 -35.91 15.47
C LYS A 140 28.23 -36.59 15.53
N LEU A 141 27.18 -35.93 16.05
CA LEU A 141 25.83 -36.49 16.07
C LEU A 141 25.17 -36.50 14.68
N LYS A 142 25.81 -35.90 13.67
CA LYS A 142 25.35 -35.83 12.27
C LYS A 142 23.88 -35.40 12.17
N PRO A 143 23.51 -34.19 12.68
CA PRO A 143 22.14 -33.73 12.58
C PRO A 143 21.70 -33.72 11.12
N LEU A 144 20.42 -34.06 10.87
CA LEU A 144 19.83 -34.02 9.54
C LEU A 144 19.79 -32.58 9.00
N PHE A 145 19.46 -31.63 9.88
CA PHE A 145 19.51 -30.20 9.59
C PHE A 145 20.13 -29.43 10.75
N LEU A 146 21.00 -28.50 10.41
CA LEU A 146 21.56 -27.52 11.34
C LEU A 146 21.15 -26.11 10.88
N TYR A 147 20.25 -25.47 11.59
CA TYR A 147 19.82 -24.10 11.32
C TYR A 147 20.76 -23.12 11.99
N VAL A 148 21.44 -22.33 11.17
CA VAL A 148 22.39 -21.30 11.62
C VAL A 148 21.94 -19.94 11.11
N PRO A 149 21.89 -18.89 11.93
CA PRO A 149 21.59 -17.54 11.49
C PRO A 149 22.59 -17.08 10.42
N LEU A 150 22.08 -16.54 9.31
CA LEU A 150 22.91 -16.14 8.17
C LEU A 150 24.03 -15.16 8.54
N PHE A 151 23.75 -14.23 9.47
CA PHE A 151 24.75 -13.26 9.91
C PHE A 151 25.98 -13.88 10.55
N LEU A 152 25.86 -15.06 11.22
CA LEU A 152 26.99 -15.79 11.79
C LEU A 152 27.88 -16.39 10.68
N LEU A 153 27.26 -16.86 9.59
CA LEU A 153 27.98 -17.42 8.46
C LEU A 153 28.72 -16.35 7.65
N ILE A 154 28.15 -15.14 7.58
CA ILE A 154 28.78 -14.01 6.86
C ILE A 154 29.93 -13.41 7.66
N ARG A 155 29.74 -13.30 8.99
CA ARG A 155 30.67 -12.62 9.89
C ARG A 155 31.94 -13.41 10.15
N ASP A 156 31.88 -14.75 10.14
CA ASP A 156 32.95 -15.65 10.47
C ASP A 156 33.17 -16.69 9.37
N ARG A 157 34.24 -16.47 8.56
CA ARG A 157 34.59 -17.33 7.43
C ARG A 157 35.10 -18.71 7.88
N GLU A 158 35.79 -18.80 9.02
CA GLU A 158 36.26 -20.08 9.57
C GLU A 158 35.08 -20.91 10.03
N PHE A 159 34.14 -20.28 10.73
CA PHE A 159 32.90 -20.92 11.13
C PHE A 159 32.09 -21.40 9.92
N TYR A 160 31.95 -20.58 8.88
CA TYR A 160 31.31 -21.01 7.62
C TYR A 160 31.97 -22.27 7.05
N THR A 161 33.29 -22.29 6.93
CA THR A 161 34.02 -23.43 6.39
C THR A 161 33.83 -24.69 7.23
N ARG A 162 33.81 -24.54 8.56
CA ARG A 162 33.62 -25.64 9.51
C ARG A 162 32.25 -26.29 9.41
N VAL A 163 31.20 -25.47 9.11
CA VAL A 163 29.77 -25.92 9.09
C VAL A 163 29.35 -26.39 7.71
N VAL A 164 29.78 -25.73 6.64
CA VAL A 164 29.25 -25.96 5.27
C VAL A 164 30.09 -26.90 4.44
N ARG A 165 31.40 -27.03 4.71
CA ARG A 165 32.32 -27.86 3.93
C ARG A 165 32.52 -29.27 4.48
N ARG A 166 31.62 -29.78 5.27
CA ARG A 166 31.54 -31.20 5.65
C ARG A 166 30.45 -31.87 4.87
#